data_7d35dfabe068ce9dc70b802463750263
#
_entry.id   7d35dfabe068ce9dc70b802463750263
#
_cell.length_a   1.000
_cell.length_b   1.000
_cell.length_c   1.000
_cell.angle_alpha   90.00
_cell.angle_beta   90.00
_cell.angle_gamma   90.00
#
_symmetry.space_group_name_H-M   'P 1'
#
loop_
_entity.id
_entity.type
_entity.pdbx_description
1 polymer ?
#
loop_
_entity_poly.entity_id
_entity_poly.type
_entity_poly.pdbx_seq_one_letter_code
_entity_poly.pdbx_strand_id
1 'polypeptide(L)'
;MTSYGKRPFTHWIRQVGPALLLALAAGEAMAESPFSFDATPGKLPKTVVPLHYALDLTPDLDRLTFAGSESVDIDVTAPTERLVLNAVDMTIETAAVDGEAAPQITSDPAAQTVTFAFPHPIAAGRHQLRISFAGRINRFGRGLFMVDYPTAEGRKRMISSHLEPADARRIFPSWDEPAFKASIALTATVPQAFLAVSNMPVAQEEPTGDGKKRVAFQPTPRMSSYLFVLAAGDLERTTADAGGVTVGVVATRGKGDHGRYALDTAVDLLRYFNDYFGIAYPLPKLDLIAVPGGFGGAMENWGGITFFESRLLFDPATRASDARRGIFGIIAHEMAHQWFGDLVTMAWWDNIWLNEGFASWMQAKAAEALHPEWQTWLNSSGFKQAAMNEDARRTTHPIQQPIANESAALAAFDSITYAKGQAIIRMVENYLGDDAFRAGIRWR
;
A
#
# COMPACT_ATOMS: atom_id res chain seq x y z
N MET A 1 -60.92 53.08 -26.18
CA MET A 1 -59.86 53.77 -26.96
C MET A 1 -58.89 54.33 -25.93
N THR A 2 -57.81 53.58 -25.59
CA THR A 2 -56.63 54.07 -24.85
C THR A 2 -55.45 53.21 -25.27
N SER A 3 -54.52 53.84 -25.96
CA SER A 3 -53.33 53.28 -26.55
C SER A 3 -52.27 52.95 -25.45
N TYR A 4 -51.78 51.76 -25.42
CA TYR A 4 -50.57 51.39 -24.60
C TYR A 4 -49.31 51.46 -25.49
N GLY A 5 -48.45 52.43 -25.16
CA GLY A 5 -47.17 52.65 -25.82
C GLY A 5 -46.15 51.56 -25.48
N LYS A 6 -45.51 51.06 -26.52
CA LYS A 6 -44.34 50.15 -26.42
C LYS A 6 -43.11 50.96 -25.98
N ARG A 7 -42.46 50.57 -24.85
CA ARG A 7 -41.13 51.05 -24.50
C ARG A 7 -40.10 50.03 -25.00
N PRO A 8 -38.96 50.45 -25.57
CA PRO A 8 -37.94 49.50 -26.09
C PRO A 8 -37.03 48.93 -25.00
N PHE A 9 -36.82 47.67 -25.15
CA PHE A 9 -35.98 46.77 -24.30
C PHE A 9 -34.51 46.87 -24.73
N THR A 10 -33.81 48.00 -24.51
CA THR A 10 -32.43 48.18 -24.98
C THR A 10 -31.47 48.82 -23.99
N HIS A 11 -31.69 48.70 -22.68
CA HIS A 11 -30.77 49.32 -21.70
C HIS A 11 -30.15 48.39 -20.65
N TRP A 12 -30.29 47.06 -20.75
CA TRP A 12 -29.76 46.14 -19.75
C TRP A 12 -28.55 45.33 -20.19
N ILE A 13 -28.03 45.47 -21.42
CA ILE A 13 -26.91 44.66 -21.94
C ILE A 13 -25.54 45.35 -21.77
N ARG A 14 -25.46 46.58 -21.28
CA ARG A 14 -24.17 47.30 -21.18
C ARG A 14 -23.47 47.30 -19.84
N GLN A 15 -24.04 46.72 -18.78
CA GLN A 15 -23.41 46.71 -17.45
C GLN A 15 -23.00 45.31 -16.93
N VAL A 16 -23.26 44.23 -17.68
CA VAL A 16 -22.88 42.85 -17.25
C VAL A 16 -21.58 42.36 -17.94
N GLY A 17 -21.15 43.05 -19.00
CA GLY A 17 -20.00 42.65 -19.80
C GLY A 17 -18.62 42.68 -19.05
N PRO A 18 -18.31 43.71 -18.24
CA PRO A 18 -17.00 43.76 -17.57
C PRO A 18 -16.84 42.84 -16.35
N ALA A 19 -17.96 42.53 -15.65
CA ALA A 19 -17.91 41.67 -14.47
C ALA A 19 -17.75 40.17 -14.82
N LEU A 20 -18.29 39.75 -15.98
CA LEU A 20 -18.13 38.36 -16.44
C LEU A 20 -16.72 38.09 -17.03
N LEU A 21 -16.09 39.09 -17.62
CA LEU A 21 -14.71 39.01 -18.14
C LEU A 21 -13.67 39.06 -17.01
N LEU A 22 -13.96 39.73 -15.91
CA LEU A 22 -13.10 39.70 -14.71
C LEU A 22 -13.20 38.37 -13.91
N ALA A 23 -14.34 37.68 -13.96
CA ALA A 23 -14.49 36.35 -13.35
C ALA A 23 -13.84 35.25 -14.19
N LEU A 24 -13.65 35.44 -15.48
CA LEU A 24 -12.92 34.52 -16.36
C LEU A 24 -11.39 34.74 -16.32
N ALA A 25 -10.91 35.88 -15.87
CA ALA A 25 -9.50 36.19 -15.72
C ALA A 25 -8.92 35.79 -14.32
N ALA A 26 -9.79 35.44 -13.35
CA ALA A 26 -9.39 34.97 -12.03
C ALA A 26 -9.22 33.43 -11.95
N GLY A 27 -9.36 32.77 -13.07
CA GLY A 27 -9.15 31.33 -13.20
C GLY A 27 -7.80 30.99 -13.82
N GLU A 28 -6.71 31.67 -13.47
CA GLU A 28 -5.40 31.03 -13.51
C GLU A 28 -5.49 29.89 -12.51
N ALA A 29 -5.70 28.67 -13.01
CA ALA A 29 -5.49 27.47 -12.25
C ALA A 29 -4.10 27.65 -11.62
N MET A 30 -4.05 27.84 -10.30
CA MET A 30 -2.78 27.79 -9.58
C MET A 30 -2.18 26.47 -9.94
N ALA A 31 -1.19 26.47 -10.83
CA ALA A 31 -0.45 25.27 -11.18
C ALA A 31 0.04 24.72 -9.84
N GLU A 32 -0.35 23.50 -9.53
CA GLU A 32 0.11 22.82 -8.32
C GLU A 32 1.63 22.88 -8.29
N SER A 33 2.18 23.30 -7.16
CA SER A 33 3.65 23.39 -7.04
C SER A 33 4.25 22.01 -7.34
N PRO A 34 5.33 21.93 -8.12
CA PRO A 34 5.98 20.65 -8.39
C PRO A 34 6.26 19.89 -7.09
N PHE A 35 6.14 18.57 -7.12
CA PHE A 35 6.45 17.74 -5.96
C PHE A 35 7.85 18.09 -5.43
N SER A 36 7.92 18.36 -4.13
CA SER A 36 9.17 18.59 -3.40
C SER A 36 9.21 17.66 -2.19
N PHE A 37 10.16 16.75 -2.17
CA PHE A 37 10.36 15.86 -1.02
C PHE A 37 10.55 16.62 0.28
N ASP A 38 11.31 17.72 0.27
CA ASP A 38 11.58 18.54 1.46
C ASP A 38 10.31 19.20 2.03
N ALA A 39 9.33 19.46 1.17
CA ALA A 39 8.06 20.06 1.56
C ALA A 39 7.00 19.03 1.98
N THR A 40 7.25 17.71 1.83
CA THR A 40 6.28 16.70 2.25
C THR A 40 6.06 16.74 3.76
N PRO A 41 4.83 16.52 4.25
CA PRO A 41 4.61 16.28 5.68
C PRO A 41 5.39 15.06 6.18
N GLY A 42 5.50 14.90 7.48
CA GLY A 42 6.21 13.80 8.12
C GLY A 42 6.92 14.28 9.37
N LYS A 43 7.49 13.36 10.14
CA LYS A 43 8.16 13.64 11.41
C LYS A 43 9.65 13.38 11.37
N LEU A 44 10.09 12.49 10.47
CA LEU A 44 11.50 12.16 10.36
C LEU A 44 12.28 13.30 9.69
N PRO A 45 13.51 13.58 10.15
CA PRO A 45 14.40 14.52 9.49
C PRO A 45 14.69 14.09 8.04
N LYS A 46 14.64 15.03 7.11
CA LYS A 46 14.87 14.79 5.67
C LYS A 46 16.34 15.02 5.25
N THR A 47 17.20 15.27 6.21
CA THR A 47 18.65 15.38 5.98
C THR A 47 19.31 14.07 5.57
N VAL A 48 18.62 12.93 5.79
CA VAL A 48 19.10 11.61 5.39
C VAL A 48 17.96 10.87 4.70
N VAL A 49 18.25 10.33 3.50
CA VAL A 49 17.26 9.65 2.65
C VAL A 49 17.74 8.24 2.37
N PRO A 50 16.95 7.19 2.64
CA PRO A 50 17.29 5.83 2.26
C PRO A 50 17.16 5.63 0.75
N LEU A 51 18.00 4.79 0.19
CA LEU A 51 18.03 4.49 -1.23
C LEU A 51 17.82 3.02 -1.52
N HIS A 52 18.47 2.18 -0.70
CA HIS A 52 18.41 0.73 -0.83
C HIS A 52 18.60 0.07 0.53
N TYR A 53 17.73 -0.90 0.85
CA TYR A 53 17.87 -1.79 1.99
C TYR A 53 18.27 -3.19 1.50
N ALA A 54 19.39 -3.73 2.00
CA ALA A 54 19.68 -5.15 1.97
C ALA A 54 19.32 -5.72 3.35
N LEU A 55 18.17 -6.39 3.43
CA LEU A 55 17.54 -6.86 4.67
C LEU A 55 17.68 -8.37 4.81
N ASP A 56 18.21 -8.84 5.91
CA ASP A 56 18.29 -10.27 6.28
C ASP A 56 17.41 -10.53 7.52
N LEU A 57 16.46 -11.45 7.42
CA LEU A 57 15.53 -11.80 8.50
C LEU A 57 15.58 -13.31 8.79
N THR A 58 15.70 -13.67 10.06
CA THR A 58 15.65 -15.06 10.55
C THR A 58 14.56 -15.21 11.60
N PRO A 59 13.32 -15.55 11.21
CA PRO A 59 12.20 -15.80 12.13
C PRO A 59 12.42 -17.07 12.96
N ASP A 60 12.06 -17.01 14.26
CA ASP A 60 11.95 -18.13 15.17
C ASP A 60 10.47 -18.27 15.60
N LEU A 61 9.76 -19.22 15.00
CA LEU A 61 8.34 -19.42 15.21
C LEU A 61 8.00 -20.04 16.57
N ASP A 62 8.96 -20.66 17.23
CA ASP A 62 8.76 -21.27 18.54
C ASP A 62 8.89 -20.24 19.65
N ARG A 63 9.87 -19.35 19.52
CA ARG A 63 10.09 -18.25 20.48
C ARG A 63 9.25 -17.02 20.17
N LEU A 64 8.65 -16.93 18.97
CA LEU A 64 7.95 -15.76 18.44
C LEU A 64 8.85 -14.52 18.44
N THR A 65 10.06 -14.69 17.96
CA THR A 65 11.07 -13.65 17.77
C THR A 65 11.68 -13.75 16.40
N PHE A 66 12.42 -12.75 15.99
CA PHE A 66 13.29 -12.81 14.83
C PHE A 66 14.60 -12.07 15.10
N ALA A 67 15.67 -12.54 14.51
CA ALA A 67 16.90 -11.79 14.36
C ALA A 67 16.91 -11.13 12.99
N GLY A 68 17.43 -9.92 12.90
CA GLY A 68 17.55 -9.18 11.67
C GLY A 68 18.86 -8.43 11.57
N SER A 69 19.32 -8.24 10.36
CA SER A 69 20.37 -7.29 10.02
C SER A 69 20.04 -6.59 8.73
N GLU A 70 20.48 -5.36 8.61
CA GLU A 70 20.32 -4.60 7.39
C GLU A 70 21.57 -3.79 7.05
N SER A 71 21.77 -3.59 5.77
CA SER A 71 22.68 -2.62 5.21
C SER A 71 21.86 -1.64 4.37
N VAL A 72 21.86 -0.37 4.76
CA VAL A 72 21.07 0.66 4.10
C VAL A 72 22.01 1.63 3.41
N ASP A 73 21.90 1.73 2.08
CA ASP A 73 22.55 2.81 1.35
C ASP A 73 21.74 4.08 1.56
N ILE A 74 22.37 5.13 2.07
CA ILE A 74 21.75 6.40 2.43
C ILE A 74 22.39 7.56 1.68
N ASP A 75 21.61 8.61 1.46
CA ASP A 75 22.08 9.90 0.96
C ASP A 75 21.94 10.96 2.06
N VAL A 76 23.06 11.50 2.52
CA VAL A 76 23.12 12.57 3.51
C VAL A 76 23.13 13.89 2.78
N THR A 77 22.06 14.69 2.86
CA THR A 77 21.91 15.94 2.11
C THR A 77 22.64 17.12 2.76
N ALA A 78 22.84 17.04 4.08
CA ALA A 78 23.62 18.01 4.87
C ALA A 78 24.36 17.29 6.01
N PRO A 79 25.57 17.72 6.40
CA PRO A 79 26.33 17.09 7.48
C PRO A 79 25.49 16.93 8.76
N THR A 80 25.51 15.75 9.37
CA THR A 80 24.72 15.43 10.56
C THR A 80 25.47 14.50 11.51
N GLU A 81 25.32 14.70 12.82
CA GLU A 81 25.83 13.81 13.85
C GLU A 81 24.78 12.77 14.29
N ARG A 82 23.56 12.84 13.72
CA ARG A 82 22.44 12.01 14.15
C ARG A 82 21.69 11.42 12.98
N LEU A 83 21.43 10.11 13.05
CA LEU A 83 20.47 9.42 12.20
C LEU A 83 19.24 9.05 13.03
N VAL A 84 18.06 9.41 12.58
CA VAL A 84 16.78 9.13 13.24
C VAL A 84 15.94 8.25 12.32
N LEU A 85 15.60 7.07 12.81
CA LEU A 85 14.76 6.08 12.11
C LEU A 85 13.56 5.70 12.99
N ASN A 86 12.51 5.18 12.39
CA ASN A 86 11.45 4.52 13.14
C ASN A 86 11.86 3.10 13.53
N ALA A 87 11.53 2.71 14.77
CA ALA A 87 11.73 1.36 15.30
C ALA A 87 10.80 1.14 16.50
N VAL A 88 10.11 0.00 16.54
CA VAL A 88 9.15 -0.36 17.60
C VAL A 88 9.26 -1.84 17.96
N ASP A 89 9.15 -2.15 19.24
CA ASP A 89 9.14 -3.52 19.76
C ASP A 89 10.36 -4.34 19.34
N MET A 90 11.51 -3.69 19.17
CA MET A 90 12.79 -4.34 18.82
C MET A 90 13.94 -3.82 19.68
N THR A 91 14.97 -4.63 19.77
CA THR A 91 16.26 -4.28 20.38
C THR A 91 17.26 -4.04 19.27
N ILE A 92 17.87 -2.86 19.24
CA ILE A 92 19.01 -2.58 18.37
C ILE A 92 20.26 -3.05 19.08
N GLU A 93 21.00 -3.94 18.45
CA GLU A 93 22.23 -4.53 19.01
C GLU A 93 23.46 -3.71 18.61
N THR A 94 23.55 -3.36 17.32
CA THR A 94 24.64 -2.55 16.78
C THR A 94 24.14 -1.60 15.69
N ALA A 95 24.83 -0.48 15.55
CA ALA A 95 24.66 0.42 14.39
C ALA A 95 26.03 1.02 14.01
N ALA A 96 26.31 1.13 12.72
CA ALA A 96 27.55 1.71 12.20
C ALA A 96 27.31 2.39 10.83
N VAL A 97 28.00 3.50 10.60
CA VAL A 97 28.06 4.15 9.27
C VAL A 97 29.47 4.04 8.74
N ASP A 98 29.62 3.47 7.53
CA ASP A 98 30.92 3.21 6.85
C ASP A 98 31.95 2.47 7.72
N GLY A 99 31.44 1.66 8.68
CA GLY A 99 32.26 0.91 9.62
C GLY A 99 32.52 1.63 10.94
N GLU A 100 32.20 2.91 11.08
CA GLU A 100 32.29 3.63 12.36
C GLU A 100 31.03 3.34 13.19
N ALA A 101 31.22 2.73 14.36
CA ALA A 101 30.14 2.38 15.27
C ALA A 101 29.51 3.62 15.91
N ALA A 102 28.18 3.64 16.03
CA ALA A 102 27.47 4.64 16.80
C ALA A 102 27.70 4.39 18.30
N PRO A 103 28.36 5.29 19.01
CA PRO A 103 28.65 5.11 20.44
C PRO A 103 27.41 5.25 21.32
N GLN A 104 26.36 5.89 20.81
CA GLN A 104 25.11 6.10 21.52
C GLN A 104 23.92 5.74 20.65
N ILE A 105 23.14 4.78 21.14
CA ILE A 105 21.85 4.36 20.55
C ILE A 105 20.77 4.69 21.57
N THR A 106 19.81 5.53 21.18
CA THR A 106 18.73 5.97 22.07
C THR A 106 17.38 5.71 21.42
N SER A 107 16.53 4.95 22.09
CA SER A 107 15.15 4.72 21.66
C SER A 107 14.18 5.67 22.34
N ASP A 108 13.21 6.20 21.58
CA ASP A 108 12.07 6.95 22.07
C ASP A 108 10.78 6.18 21.75
N PRO A 109 10.22 5.43 22.72
CA PRO A 109 9.00 4.65 22.48
C PRO A 109 7.77 5.51 22.18
N ALA A 110 7.71 6.75 22.67
CA ALA A 110 6.58 7.63 22.44
C ALA A 110 6.59 8.19 21.00
N ALA A 111 7.77 8.52 20.48
CA ALA A 111 7.97 8.93 19.10
C ALA A 111 8.10 7.73 18.14
N GLN A 112 8.24 6.50 18.67
CA GLN A 112 8.50 5.29 17.89
C GLN A 112 9.78 5.40 17.03
N THR A 113 10.83 5.99 17.60
CA THR A 113 12.09 6.23 16.90
C THR A 113 13.28 5.65 17.63
N VAL A 114 14.34 5.41 16.87
CA VAL A 114 15.69 5.18 17.36
C VAL A 114 16.61 6.25 16.79
N THR A 115 17.49 6.78 17.61
CA THR A 115 18.52 7.75 17.23
C THR A 115 19.90 7.12 17.39
N PHE A 116 20.70 7.17 16.33
CA PHE A 116 22.12 6.84 16.33
C PHE A 116 22.92 8.14 16.37
N ALA A 117 23.70 8.35 17.41
CA ALA A 117 24.57 9.51 17.55
C ALA A 117 26.02 9.14 17.28
N PHE A 118 26.72 9.98 16.53
CA PHE A 118 28.11 9.79 16.13
C PHE A 118 28.98 10.90 16.73
N PRO A 119 30.25 10.65 17.03
CA PRO A 119 31.16 11.64 17.64
C PRO A 119 31.54 12.75 16.66
N HIS A 120 31.43 12.49 15.36
CA HIS A 120 31.76 13.42 14.29
C HIS A 120 30.63 13.49 13.27
N PRO A 121 30.41 14.65 12.63
CA PRO A 121 29.40 14.74 11.58
C PRO A 121 29.68 13.78 10.41
N ILE A 122 28.67 13.02 10.03
CA ILE A 122 28.64 12.29 8.77
C ILE A 122 28.55 13.35 7.67
N ALA A 123 29.46 13.35 6.72
CA ALA A 123 29.52 14.35 5.66
C ALA A 123 28.31 14.23 4.73
N ALA A 124 28.02 15.27 3.96
CA ALA A 124 27.06 15.15 2.86
C ALA A 124 27.58 14.19 1.79
N GLY A 125 26.68 13.34 1.25
CA GLY A 125 27.00 12.34 0.24
C GLY A 125 26.44 10.95 0.54
N ARG A 126 26.94 9.96 -0.18
CA ARG A 126 26.52 8.56 -0.07
C ARG A 126 27.28 7.86 1.04
N HIS A 127 26.53 7.13 1.88
CA HIS A 127 27.04 6.36 3.00
C HIS A 127 26.32 5.04 3.11
N GLN A 128 26.87 4.12 3.89
CA GLN A 128 26.23 2.83 4.20
C GLN A 128 26.01 2.71 5.70
N LEU A 129 24.75 2.65 6.11
CA LEU A 129 24.33 2.36 7.49
C LEU A 129 24.12 0.86 7.65
N ARG A 130 24.76 0.24 8.65
CA ARG A 130 24.56 -1.17 9.01
C ARG A 130 23.96 -1.25 10.39
N ILE A 131 22.91 -2.07 10.55
CA ILE A 131 22.20 -2.26 11.80
C ILE A 131 22.02 -3.76 12.03
N SER A 132 22.26 -4.24 13.28
CA SER A 132 21.78 -5.56 13.74
C SER A 132 20.72 -5.35 14.82
N PHE A 133 19.68 -6.18 14.80
CA PHE A 133 18.53 -6.03 15.66
C PHE A 133 17.82 -7.36 15.91
N ALA A 134 17.02 -7.40 16.98
CA ALA A 134 16.09 -8.49 17.25
C ALA A 134 14.69 -7.93 17.53
N GLY A 135 13.66 -8.63 17.06
CA GLY A 135 12.26 -8.20 17.19
C GLY A 135 11.33 -9.34 17.58
N ARG A 136 10.03 -9.03 17.64
CA ARG A 136 8.97 -9.97 18.03
C ARG A 136 8.07 -10.30 16.85
N ILE A 137 7.65 -11.57 16.79
CA ILE A 137 6.57 -12.03 15.91
C ILE A 137 5.25 -11.91 16.68
N ASN A 138 4.33 -11.12 16.15
CA ASN A 138 3.03 -10.88 16.78
C ASN A 138 2.08 -12.07 16.59
N ARG A 139 1.00 -12.12 17.38
CA ARG A 139 -0.12 -13.07 17.23
C ARG A 139 -1.36 -12.44 16.59
N PHE A 140 -1.26 -11.21 16.17
CA PHE A 140 -2.31 -10.44 15.49
C PHE A 140 -1.68 -9.69 14.31
N GLY A 141 -2.50 -9.34 13.32
CA GLY A 141 -2.05 -8.81 12.03
C GLY A 141 -1.44 -7.41 12.10
N ARG A 142 -0.24 -7.28 12.69
CA ARG A 142 0.58 -6.05 12.71
C ARG A 142 2.06 -6.38 12.69
N GLY A 143 2.82 -5.70 11.84
CA GLY A 143 4.23 -6.02 11.64
C GLY A 143 4.39 -7.45 11.09
N LEU A 144 5.39 -8.17 11.57
CA LEU A 144 5.52 -9.62 11.31
C LEU A 144 4.66 -10.37 12.33
N PHE A 145 3.74 -11.22 11.85
CA PHE A 145 2.84 -11.97 12.71
C PHE A 145 2.75 -13.44 12.31
N MET A 146 2.38 -14.26 13.28
CA MET A 146 2.19 -15.71 13.11
C MET A 146 0.69 -16.06 13.15
N VAL A 147 0.32 -17.01 12.30
CA VAL A 147 -1.01 -17.63 12.28
C VAL A 147 -0.88 -19.14 12.49
N ASP A 148 -1.61 -19.66 13.48
CA ASP A 148 -1.86 -21.08 13.65
C ASP A 148 -3.14 -21.46 12.89
N TYR A 149 -3.09 -22.48 12.05
CA TYR A 149 -4.25 -22.96 11.30
C TYR A 149 -4.40 -24.48 11.37
N PRO A 150 -5.64 -25.03 11.37
CA PRO A 150 -5.90 -26.46 11.40
C PRO A 150 -5.64 -27.09 10.04
N THR A 151 -5.08 -28.31 10.06
CA THR A 151 -4.97 -29.21 8.91
C THR A 151 -5.41 -30.61 9.32
N ALA A 152 -5.58 -31.51 8.34
CA ALA A 152 -5.88 -32.92 8.62
C ALA A 152 -4.79 -33.61 9.45
N GLU A 153 -3.55 -33.11 9.37
CA GLU A 153 -2.36 -33.66 10.07
C GLU A 153 -2.11 -32.99 11.44
N GLY A 154 -2.98 -32.03 11.85
CA GLY A 154 -2.82 -31.26 13.08
C GLY A 154 -2.73 -29.75 12.82
N ARG A 155 -2.21 -28.98 13.77
CA ARG A 155 -2.02 -27.53 13.63
C ARG A 155 -0.67 -27.25 12.95
N LYS A 156 -0.72 -26.39 11.93
CA LYS A 156 0.46 -25.84 11.26
C LYS A 156 0.54 -24.33 11.48
N ARG A 157 1.69 -23.76 11.17
CA ARG A 157 1.99 -22.34 11.35
C ARG A 157 2.47 -21.72 10.05
N MET A 158 2.11 -20.45 9.85
CA MET A 158 2.75 -19.57 8.89
C MET A 158 3.03 -18.22 9.52
N ILE A 159 3.94 -17.48 8.93
CA ILE A 159 4.13 -16.05 9.18
C ILE A 159 3.64 -15.26 7.99
N SER A 160 3.17 -14.06 8.26
CA SER A 160 2.87 -13.03 7.27
C SER A 160 3.18 -11.65 7.84
N SER A 161 3.30 -10.65 6.99
CA SER A 161 3.41 -9.25 7.41
C SER A 161 2.16 -8.46 7.07
N HIS A 162 1.88 -7.42 7.88
CA HIS A 162 0.88 -6.40 7.62
C HIS A 162 1.39 -5.08 8.18
N LEU A 163 1.64 -4.07 7.33
CA LEU A 163 2.47 -2.93 7.67
C LEU A 163 1.79 -1.57 7.53
N GLU A 164 0.63 -1.51 6.92
CA GLU A 164 -0.08 -0.23 6.77
C GLU A 164 -0.79 0.17 8.07
N PRO A 165 -0.75 1.45 8.44
CA PRO A 165 -0.04 2.53 7.75
C PRO A 165 1.45 2.63 8.08
N ALA A 166 1.94 2.12 9.22
CA ALA A 166 3.29 2.40 9.70
C ALA A 166 3.80 1.32 10.67
N ASP A 167 3.75 0.07 10.23
CA ASP A 167 4.23 -1.07 11.02
C ASP A 167 5.47 -1.76 10.38
N ALA A 168 6.10 -1.19 9.32
CA ALA A 168 7.39 -1.64 8.84
C ALA A 168 8.47 -1.49 9.93
N ARG A 169 8.36 -0.44 10.72
CA ARG A 169 9.17 -0.17 11.93
C ARG A 169 9.13 -1.27 13.00
N ARG A 170 8.21 -2.24 12.88
CA ARG A 170 8.13 -3.43 13.75
C ARG A 170 8.89 -4.62 13.20
N ILE A 171 9.35 -4.54 11.95
CA ILE A 171 10.11 -5.60 11.28
C ILE A 171 11.59 -5.20 11.14
N PHE A 172 11.85 -3.96 10.74
CA PHE A 172 13.21 -3.42 10.57
C PHE A 172 13.25 -1.92 10.86
N PRO A 173 14.36 -1.39 11.38
CA PRO A 173 14.54 0.05 11.50
C PRO A 173 14.43 0.72 10.15
N SER A 174 13.59 1.75 10.01
CA SER A 174 13.32 2.32 8.68
C SER A 174 12.90 3.79 8.74
N TRP A 175 13.00 4.48 7.62
CA TRP A 175 12.28 5.72 7.38
C TRP A 175 10.86 5.35 6.97
N ASP A 176 10.02 5.04 7.99
CA ASP A 176 8.69 4.44 7.81
C ASP A 176 7.60 5.51 7.62
N GLU A 177 7.80 6.36 6.63
CA GLU A 177 6.87 7.38 6.15
C GLU A 177 6.72 7.24 4.63
N PRO A 178 5.53 7.44 4.05
CA PRO A 178 5.26 7.06 2.65
C PRO A 178 6.13 7.78 1.61
N ALA A 179 6.61 9.00 1.90
CA ALA A 179 7.48 9.75 0.99
C ALA A 179 8.92 9.19 0.91
N PHE A 180 9.38 8.44 1.92
CA PHE A 180 10.73 7.85 1.93
C PHE A 180 10.77 6.53 1.14
N LYS A 181 10.74 6.62 -0.18
CA LYS A 181 10.82 5.44 -1.06
C LYS A 181 12.25 4.96 -1.24
N ALA A 182 12.48 3.68 -1.02
CA ALA A 182 13.74 2.99 -1.28
C ALA A 182 13.50 1.62 -1.91
N SER A 183 14.51 1.04 -2.56
CA SER A 183 14.44 -0.37 -2.97
C SER A 183 14.76 -1.28 -1.78
N ILE A 184 14.19 -2.49 -1.76
CA ILE A 184 14.42 -3.48 -0.69
C ILE A 184 14.82 -4.81 -1.33
N ALA A 185 15.98 -5.34 -0.95
CA ALA A 185 16.42 -6.69 -1.24
C ALA A 185 16.29 -7.52 0.04
N LEU A 186 15.35 -8.46 0.07
CA LEU A 186 15.13 -9.34 1.22
C LEU A 186 15.87 -10.64 1.07
N THR A 187 16.51 -11.12 2.15
CA THR A 187 16.88 -12.50 2.38
C THR A 187 16.17 -13.01 3.62
N ALA A 188 15.41 -14.10 3.51
CA ALA A 188 14.73 -14.70 4.64
C ALA A 188 15.29 -16.11 4.92
N THR A 189 15.66 -16.41 6.17
CA THR A 189 16.07 -17.75 6.60
C THR A 189 14.89 -18.44 7.25
N VAL A 190 14.33 -19.46 6.59
CA VAL A 190 13.11 -20.15 7.00
C VAL A 190 13.33 -21.67 7.06
N PRO A 191 12.43 -22.45 7.72
CA PRO A 191 12.50 -23.91 7.67
C PRO A 191 12.55 -24.44 6.23
N GLN A 192 13.35 -25.47 5.98
CA GLN A 192 13.59 -26.05 4.64
C GLN A 192 12.30 -26.41 3.91
N ALA A 193 11.27 -26.88 4.64
CA ALA A 193 9.98 -27.28 4.07
C ALA A 193 9.04 -26.11 3.72
N PHE A 194 9.37 -24.89 4.15
CA PHE A 194 8.50 -23.74 3.93
C PHE A 194 8.65 -23.17 2.51
N LEU A 195 7.54 -22.77 1.93
CA LEU A 195 7.54 -21.82 0.83
C LEU A 195 7.61 -20.40 1.43
N ALA A 196 8.54 -19.59 0.96
CA ALA A 196 8.62 -18.17 1.29
C ALA A 196 8.25 -17.33 0.06
N VAL A 197 7.47 -16.27 0.28
CA VAL A 197 6.99 -15.36 -0.76
C VAL A 197 7.19 -13.93 -0.25
N SER A 198 7.62 -13.03 -1.16
CA SER A 198 7.80 -11.61 -0.89
C SER A 198 7.34 -10.78 -2.10
N ASN A 199 7.62 -9.49 -2.12
CA ASN A 199 7.29 -8.57 -3.21
C ASN A 199 7.79 -9.03 -4.58
N MET A 200 9.03 -9.54 -4.63
CA MET A 200 9.71 -9.89 -5.88
C MET A 200 9.92 -11.40 -6.01
N PRO A 201 10.26 -11.89 -7.21
CA PRO A 201 10.61 -13.29 -7.39
C PRO A 201 11.82 -13.71 -6.54
N VAL A 202 11.89 -14.98 -6.22
CA VAL A 202 13.09 -15.60 -5.65
C VAL A 202 14.23 -15.50 -6.66
N ALA A 203 15.36 -14.95 -6.22
CA ALA A 203 16.62 -14.92 -6.98
C ALA A 203 17.45 -16.16 -6.70
N GLN A 204 17.48 -16.63 -5.43
CA GLN A 204 18.31 -17.75 -5.02
C GLN A 204 17.73 -18.43 -3.77
N GLU A 205 17.82 -19.76 -3.71
CA GLU A 205 17.55 -20.55 -2.51
C GLU A 205 18.75 -21.44 -2.18
N GLU A 206 19.18 -21.45 -0.92
CA GLU A 206 20.31 -22.24 -0.45
C GLU A 206 20.00 -22.90 0.90
N PRO A 207 20.21 -24.23 1.06
CA PRO A 207 20.14 -24.88 2.37
C PRO A 207 21.24 -24.36 3.31
N THR A 208 20.91 -24.19 4.60
CA THR A 208 21.90 -23.78 5.62
C THR A 208 22.50 -24.96 6.39
N GLY A 209 21.99 -26.19 6.17
CA GLY A 209 22.49 -27.40 6.80
C GLY A 209 21.90 -27.70 8.18
N ASP A 210 21.12 -26.79 8.76
CA ASP A 210 20.45 -26.92 10.07
C ASP A 210 18.94 -27.15 9.97
N GLY A 211 18.49 -27.68 8.84
CA GLY A 211 17.05 -27.86 8.54
C GLY A 211 16.34 -26.60 8.07
N LYS A 212 17.08 -25.56 7.76
CA LYS A 212 16.61 -24.30 7.20
C LYS A 212 17.17 -24.05 5.81
N LYS A 213 16.66 -23.02 5.16
CA LYS A 213 17.16 -22.47 3.90
C LYS A 213 17.14 -20.95 3.92
N ARG A 214 18.09 -20.35 3.23
CA ARG A 214 18.09 -18.92 2.89
C ARG A 214 17.37 -18.75 1.55
N VAL A 215 16.43 -17.83 1.52
CA VAL A 215 15.69 -17.45 0.33
C VAL A 215 15.97 -15.98 0.07
N ALA A 216 16.76 -15.70 -0.95
CA ALA A 216 17.04 -14.34 -1.41
C ALA A 216 16.07 -13.97 -2.53
N PHE A 217 15.45 -12.81 -2.40
CA PHE A 217 14.55 -12.26 -3.40
C PHE A 217 15.25 -11.19 -4.24
N GLN A 218 14.77 -10.98 -5.46
CA GLN A 218 15.24 -9.86 -6.30
C GLN A 218 14.91 -8.54 -5.60
N PRO A 219 15.72 -7.48 -5.80
CA PRO A 219 15.41 -6.16 -5.26
C PRO A 219 14.10 -5.60 -5.82
N THR A 220 13.33 -4.92 -4.98
CA THR A 220 12.15 -4.19 -5.42
C THR A 220 12.56 -2.93 -6.20
N PRO A 221 11.68 -2.35 -7.02
CA PRO A 221 11.78 -0.93 -7.35
C PRO A 221 11.71 -0.08 -6.08
N ARG A 222 11.93 1.24 -6.20
CA ARG A 222 11.75 2.15 -5.06
C ARG A 222 10.28 2.20 -4.67
N MET A 223 9.99 1.85 -3.42
CA MET A 223 8.64 1.83 -2.85
C MET A 223 8.64 2.31 -1.42
N SER A 224 7.47 2.67 -0.91
CA SER A 224 7.25 2.98 0.51
C SER A 224 7.38 1.71 1.36
N SER A 225 7.88 1.85 2.58
CA SER A 225 8.16 0.73 3.50
C SER A 225 6.92 -0.10 3.84
N TYR A 226 5.73 0.52 3.91
CA TYR A 226 4.49 -0.17 4.25
C TYR A 226 4.06 -1.21 3.21
N LEU A 227 4.57 -1.13 1.99
CA LEU A 227 4.30 -2.08 0.91
C LEU A 227 5.14 -3.36 0.97
N PHE A 228 6.10 -3.44 1.90
CA PHE A 228 6.91 -4.64 2.08
C PHE A 228 6.05 -5.82 2.53
N VAL A 229 6.35 -7.02 1.99
CA VAL A 229 5.68 -8.26 2.37
C VAL A 229 6.67 -9.41 2.55
N LEU A 230 6.44 -10.21 3.57
CA LEU A 230 7.02 -11.53 3.75
C LEU A 230 5.93 -12.48 4.24
N ALA A 231 5.70 -13.56 3.51
CA ALA A 231 4.87 -14.68 3.94
C ALA A 231 5.66 -15.98 3.82
N ALA A 232 5.61 -16.85 4.83
CA ALA A 232 6.27 -18.14 4.78
C ALA A 232 5.53 -19.19 5.61
N GLY A 233 5.48 -20.42 5.11
CA GLY A 233 4.78 -21.54 5.74
C GLY A 233 4.72 -22.79 4.87
N ASP A 234 3.95 -23.78 5.31
CA ASP A 234 3.59 -24.91 4.47
C ASP A 234 2.51 -24.51 3.47
N LEU A 235 2.99 -23.86 2.41
CA LEU A 235 2.19 -23.22 1.38
C LEU A 235 2.36 -23.91 0.03
N GLU A 236 1.46 -23.67 -0.88
CA GLU A 236 1.55 -24.03 -2.30
C GLU A 236 1.18 -22.82 -3.16
N ARG A 237 1.71 -22.78 -4.37
CA ARG A 237 1.51 -21.67 -5.31
C ARG A 237 1.02 -22.20 -6.66
N THR A 238 -0.14 -21.73 -7.10
CA THR A 238 -0.70 -21.98 -8.44
C THR A 238 -0.50 -20.72 -9.27
N THR A 239 -0.08 -20.86 -10.53
CA THR A 239 0.29 -19.70 -11.37
C THR A 239 -0.38 -19.75 -12.74
N ALA A 240 -0.51 -18.56 -13.35
CA ALA A 240 -0.87 -18.34 -14.74
C ALA A 240 -0.06 -17.20 -15.34
N ASP A 241 0.10 -17.17 -16.65
CA ASP A 241 0.74 -16.06 -17.36
C ASP A 241 -0.28 -14.99 -17.74
N ALA A 242 0.05 -13.74 -17.51
CA ALA A 242 -0.74 -12.60 -17.93
C ALA A 242 0.09 -11.63 -18.78
N GLY A 243 0.52 -12.08 -19.97
CA GLY A 243 1.27 -11.26 -20.89
C GLY A 243 2.71 -10.99 -20.46
N GLY A 244 3.38 -12.01 -19.90
CA GLY A 244 4.75 -11.94 -19.42
C GLY A 244 4.87 -11.65 -17.91
N VAL A 245 3.75 -11.39 -17.23
CA VAL A 245 3.69 -11.29 -15.77
C VAL A 245 3.20 -12.62 -15.20
N THR A 246 3.97 -13.22 -14.30
CA THR A 246 3.52 -14.43 -13.59
C THR A 246 2.55 -14.06 -12.48
N VAL A 247 1.26 -14.32 -12.67
CA VAL A 247 0.24 -14.17 -11.63
C VAL A 247 0.16 -15.45 -10.82
N GLY A 248 0.17 -15.36 -9.49
CA GLY A 248 0.11 -16.50 -8.59
C GLY A 248 -1.00 -16.37 -7.55
N VAL A 249 -1.55 -17.50 -7.11
CA VAL A 249 -2.30 -17.60 -5.86
C VAL A 249 -1.51 -18.51 -4.93
N VAL A 250 -1.21 -18.00 -3.75
CA VAL A 250 -0.49 -18.71 -2.69
C VAL A 250 -1.47 -19.03 -1.58
N ALA A 251 -1.59 -20.29 -1.24
CA ALA A 251 -2.51 -20.77 -0.21
C ALA A 251 -1.82 -21.81 0.68
N THR A 252 -2.40 -22.10 1.83
CA THR A 252 -1.98 -23.24 2.64
C THR A 252 -2.14 -24.53 1.85
N ARG A 253 -1.18 -25.44 2.00
CA ARG A 253 -1.15 -26.71 1.24
C ARG A 253 -2.50 -27.48 1.32
N GLY A 254 -2.97 -27.93 0.16
CA GLY A 254 -4.27 -28.60 -0.01
C GLY A 254 -5.43 -27.65 -0.31
N LYS A 255 -5.20 -26.34 -0.45
CA LYS A 255 -6.23 -25.36 -0.82
C LYS A 255 -5.99 -24.67 -2.17
N GLY A 256 -4.97 -25.08 -2.92
CA GLY A 256 -4.62 -24.46 -4.21
C GLY A 256 -5.77 -24.40 -5.20
N ASP A 257 -6.58 -25.48 -5.30
CA ASP A 257 -7.74 -25.54 -6.19
C ASP A 257 -8.81 -24.50 -5.86
N HIS A 258 -8.96 -24.12 -4.59
CA HIS A 258 -9.90 -23.09 -4.17
C HIS A 258 -9.45 -21.68 -4.63
N GLY A 259 -8.18 -21.50 -5.01
CA GLY A 259 -7.63 -20.29 -5.56
C GLY A 259 -7.90 -20.05 -7.04
N ARG A 260 -8.48 -21.04 -7.76
CA ARG A 260 -8.62 -20.95 -9.22
C ARG A 260 -9.43 -19.74 -9.68
N TYR A 261 -10.56 -19.47 -9.06
CA TYR A 261 -11.37 -18.29 -9.39
C TYR A 261 -10.61 -16.99 -9.18
N ALA A 262 -9.86 -16.88 -8.08
CA ALA A 262 -9.04 -15.70 -7.80
C ALA A 262 -7.92 -15.52 -8.83
N LEU A 263 -7.28 -16.61 -9.25
CA LEU A 263 -6.21 -16.58 -10.26
C LEU A 263 -6.74 -16.10 -11.62
N ASP A 264 -7.85 -16.67 -12.09
CA ASP A 264 -8.46 -16.28 -13.36
C ASP A 264 -8.91 -14.80 -13.31
N THR A 265 -9.55 -14.40 -12.21
CA THR A 265 -9.94 -12.99 -11.95
C THR A 265 -8.76 -12.04 -12.00
N ALA A 266 -7.65 -12.37 -11.34
CA ALA A 266 -6.47 -11.52 -11.32
C ALA A 266 -5.81 -11.37 -12.69
N VAL A 267 -5.79 -12.43 -13.51
CA VAL A 267 -5.29 -12.37 -14.89
C VAL A 267 -6.13 -11.42 -15.74
N ASP A 268 -7.46 -11.48 -15.64
CA ASP A 268 -8.36 -10.62 -16.42
C ASP A 268 -8.28 -9.16 -15.93
N LEU A 269 -8.22 -8.93 -14.62
CA LEU A 269 -8.05 -7.61 -14.04
C LEU A 269 -6.69 -6.98 -14.42
N LEU A 270 -5.60 -7.76 -14.44
CA LEU A 270 -4.29 -7.25 -14.83
C LEU A 270 -4.28 -6.74 -16.27
N ARG A 271 -4.93 -7.48 -17.19
CA ARG A 271 -5.11 -7.04 -18.58
C ARG A 271 -5.94 -5.78 -18.69
N TYR A 272 -7.06 -5.74 -17.96
CA TYR A 272 -7.95 -4.59 -17.92
C TYR A 272 -7.24 -3.33 -17.39
N PHE A 273 -6.49 -3.42 -16.30
CA PHE A 273 -5.79 -2.30 -15.70
C PHE A 273 -4.62 -1.82 -16.55
N ASN A 274 -3.83 -2.72 -17.15
CA ASN A 274 -2.79 -2.37 -18.11
C ASN A 274 -3.36 -1.51 -19.26
N ASP A 275 -4.52 -1.92 -19.81
CA ASP A 275 -5.21 -1.14 -20.85
C ASP A 275 -5.77 0.17 -20.30
N TYR A 276 -6.46 0.12 -19.16
CA TYR A 276 -7.12 1.29 -18.61
C TYR A 276 -6.12 2.39 -18.26
N PHE A 277 -5.05 2.07 -17.55
CA PHE A 277 -4.02 3.04 -17.14
C PHE A 277 -3.04 3.41 -18.25
N GLY A 278 -2.90 2.58 -19.27
CA GLY A 278 -1.92 2.77 -20.35
C GLY A 278 -0.47 2.70 -19.87
N ILE A 279 -0.25 2.16 -18.68
CA ILE A 279 1.04 1.87 -18.05
C ILE A 279 1.01 0.39 -17.70
N ALA A 280 1.91 -0.38 -18.32
CA ALA A 280 2.03 -1.80 -18.00
C ALA A 280 2.44 -2.00 -16.54
N TYR A 281 1.90 -3.05 -15.91
CA TYR A 281 2.33 -3.47 -14.58
C TYR A 281 3.84 -3.68 -14.56
N PRO A 282 4.58 -3.04 -13.63
CA PRO A 282 6.04 -2.94 -13.75
C PRO A 282 6.81 -4.12 -13.17
N LEU A 283 6.16 -5.01 -12.40
CA LEU A 283 6.84 -6.11 -11.74
C LEU A 283 6.71 -7.42 -12.56
N PRO A 284 7.68 -8.34 -12.47
CA PRO A 284 7.66 -9.59 -13.23
C PRO A 284 6.65 -10.61 -12.70
N LYS A 285 6.10 -10.40 -11.50
CA LYS A 285 5.10 -11.27 -10.88
C LYS A 285 4.10 -10.49 -10.05
N LEU A 286 2.94 -11.09 -9.82
CA LEU A 286 1.91 -10.65 -8.88
C LEU A 286 1.35 -11.86 -8.15
N ASP A 287 1.57 -11.96 -6.85
CA ASP A 287 1.02 -13.03 -6.01
C ASP A 287 -0.15 -12.52 -5.16
N LEU A 288 -1.22 -13.29 -5.11
CA LEU A 288 -2.33 -13.13 -4.19
C LEU A 288 -2.15 -14.17 -3.09
N ILE A 289 -1.89 -13.72 -1.87
CA ILE A 289 -1.47 -14.55 -0.75
C ILE A 289 -2.65 -14.72 0.21
N ALA A 290 -3.17 -15.96 0.34
CA ALA A 290 -4.24 -16.30 1.26
C ALA A 290 -3.68 -16.55 2.67
N VAL A 291 -3.97 -15.66 3.61
CA VAL A 291 -3.55 -15.79 5.02
C VAL A 291 -4.71 -16.34 5.84
N PRO A 292 -4.57 -17.52 6.48
CA PRO A 292 -5.59 -18.06 7.38
C PRO A 292 -5.81 -17.14 8.60
N GLY A 293 -7.03 -17.13 9.14
CA GLY A 293 -7.36 -16.25 10.27
C GLY A 293 -7.67 -14.81 9.82
N GLY A 294 -7.90 -13.93 10.77
CA GLY A 294 -8.36 -12.57 10.48
C GLY A 294 -7.30 -11.50 10.74
N PHE A 295 -7.02 -10.66 9.75
CA PHE A 295 -6.25 -9.43 9.95
C PHE A 295 -6.97 -8.18 9.41
N GLY A 296 -8.19 -8.28 8.96
CA GLY A 296 -9.02 -7.11 8.64
C GLY A 296 -9.35 -6.90 7.16
N GLY A 297 -9.04 -7.84 6.25
CA GLY A 297 -9.45 -7.69 4.84
C GLY A 297 -8.38 -8.13 3.86
N ALA A 298 -7.72 -7.20 3.21
CA ALA A 298 -6.58 -7.40 2.33
C ALA A 298 -5.57 -6.26 2.51
N MET A 299 -4.45 -6.34 1.82
CA MET A 299 -3.39 -5.33 1.82
C MET A 299 -2.65 -5.39 0.49
N GLU A 300 -2.52 -4.25 -0.14
CA GLU A 300 -2.00 -4.04 -1.50
C GLU A 300 -0.50 -4.25 -1.69
N ASN A 301 0.22 -4.87 -0.78
CA ASN A 301 1.69 -5.02 -0.87
C ASN A 301 2.18 -5.23 -2.30
N TRP A 302 3.06 -4.38 -2.80
CA TRP A 302 3.46 -4.35 -4.21
C TRP A 302 4.03 -5.69 -4.68
N GLY A 303 3.36 -6.33 -5.63
CA GLY A 303 3.75 -7.63 -6.17
C GLY A 303 3.38 -8.86 -5.32
N GLY A 304 2.85 -8.66 -4.09
CA GLY A 304 2.50 -9.77 -3.19
C GLY A 304 1.34 -9.42 -2.27
N ILE A 305 0.16 -9.19 -2.84
CA ILE A 305 -1.06 -8.74 -2.15
C ILE A 305 -1.48 -9.82 -1.15
N THR A 306 -1.67 -9.43 0.12
CA THR A 306 -2.16 -10.34 1.15
C THR A 306 -3.66 -10.21 1.33
N PHE A 307 -4.33 -11.34 1.48
CA PHE A 307 -5.77 -11.43 1.69
C PHE A 307 -6.08 -12.29 2.90
N PHE A 308 -7.10 -11.93 3.63
CA PHE A 308 -7.75 -12.89 4.50
C PHE A 308 -8.28 -14.07 3.67
N GLU A 309 -7.91 -15.30 4.00
CA GLU A 309 -8.17 -16.50 3.20
C GLU A 309 -9.62 -16.60 2.69
N SER A 310 -10.61 -16.31 3.56
CA SER A 310 -12.01 -16.37 3.18
C SER A 310 -12.45 -15.26 2.22
N ARG A 311 -11.60 -14.26 1.96
CA ARG A 311 -11.85 -13.20 0.98
C ARG A 311 -11.23 -13.49 -0.39
N LEU A 312 -10.36 -14.50 -0.47
CA LEU A 312 -9.66 -14.89 -1.69
C LEU A 312 -10.09 -16.26 -2.23
N LEU A 313 -10.15 -17.26 -1.35
CA LEU A 313 -10.39 -18.64 -1.77
C LEU A 313 -11.90 -18.92 -1.91
N PHE A 314 -12.26 -19.60 -2.98
CA PHE A 314 -13.64 -20.01 -3.28
C PHE A 314 -13.76 -21.54 -3.30
N ASP A 315 -14.40 -22.09 -2.28
CA ASP A 315 -14.80 -23.49 -2.24
C ASP A 315 -16.26 -23.63 -2.65
N PRO A 316 -16.56 -24.21 -3.82
CA PRO A 316 -17.93 -24.33 -4.30
C PRO A 316 -18.81 -25.29 -3.45
N ALA A 317 -18.19 -26.16 -2.63
CA ALA A 317 -18.91 -27.07 -1.75
C ALA A 317 -19.46 -26.35 -0.49
N THR A 318 -18.85 -25.25 -0.06
CA THR A 318 -19.18 -24.56 1.19
C THR A 318 -19.65 -23.12 1.00
N ARG A 319 -19.49 -22.54 -0.18
CA ARG A 319 -19.80 -21.13 -0.45
C ARG A 319 -20.83 -20.96 -1.57
N ALA A 320 -21.75 -20.03 -1.36
CA ALA A 320 -22.70 -19.63 -2.39
C ALA A 320 -22.01 -18.93 -3.57
N SER A 321 -22.60 -18.99 -4.75
CA SER A 321 -22.03 -18.43 -5.98
C SER A 321 -21.87 -16.91 -5.94
N ASP A 322 -22.67 -16.19 -5.15
CA ASP A 322 -22.59 -14.75 -4.95
C ASP A 322 -21.30 -14.31 -4.23
N ALA A 323 -20.65 -15.23 -3.48
CA ALA A 323 -19.35 -14.96 -2.87
C ALA A 323 -18.27 -14.59 -3.89
N ARG A 324 -18.38 -15.06 -5.14
CA ARG A 324 -17.48 -14.71 -6.25
C ARG A 324 -17.47 -13.21 -6.52
N ARG A 325 -18.62 -12.53 -6.42
CA ARG A 325 -18.69 -11.07 -6.58
C ARG A 325 -17.88 -10.34 -5.51
N GLY A 326 -17.94 -10.81 -4.27
CA GLY A 326 -17.15 -10.24 -3.19
C GLY A 326 -15.65 -10.48 -3.36
N ILE A 327 -15.26 -11.68 -3.82
CA ILE A 327 -13.84 -12.03 -4.12
C ILE A 327 -13.33 -11.17 -5.30
N PHE A 328 -14.09 -11.07 -6.39
CA PHE A 328 -13.74 -10.20 -7.51
C PHE A 328 -13.52 -8.74 -7.03
N GLY A 329 -14.46 -8.23 -6.23
CA GLY A 329 -14.42 -6.85 -5.78
C GLY A 329 -13.15 -6.54 -4.98
N ILE A 330 -12.81 -7.37 -3.99
CA ILE A 330 -11.60 -7.13 -3.19
C ILE A 330 -10.32 -7.31 -4.03
N ILE A 331 -10.25 -8.29 -4.92
CA ILE A 331 -9.09 -8.44 -5.82
C ILE A 331 -8.96 -7.21 -6.73
N ALA A 332 -10.06 -6.70 -7.27
CA ALA A 332 -10.04 -5.51 -8.13
C ALA A 332 -9.59 -4.26 -7.36
N HIS A 333 -9.96 -4.13 -6.08
CA HIS A 333 -9.53 -3.05 -5.19
C HIS A 333 -8.02 -3.11 -4.98
N GLU A 334 -7.51 -4.22 -4.46
CA GLU A 334 -6.10 -4.38 -4.14
C GLU A 334 -5.20 -4.31 -5.39
N MET A 335 -5.67 -4.82 -6.52
CA MET A 335 -4.92 -4.72 -7.77
C MET A 335 -4.90 -3.30 -8.34
N ALA A 336 -5.92 -2.47 -8.10
CA ALA A 336 -5.91 -1.07 -8.53
C ALA A 336 -4.82 -0.27 -7.79
N HIS A 337 -4.57 -0.59 -6.54
CA HIS A 337 -3.49 -0.01 -5.75
C HIS A 337 -2.10 -0.23 -6.35
N GLN A 338 -1.88 -1.28 -7.14
CA GLN A 338 -0.59 -1.52 -7.78
C GLN A 338 -0.14 -0.34 -8.67
N TRP A 339 -1.08 0.52 -9.10
CA TRP A 339 -0.83 1.80 -9.76
C TRP A 339 -1.04 2.99 -8.82
N PHE A 340 -2.20 3.04 -8.09
CA PHE A 340 -2.56 4.12 -7.18
C PHE A 340 -2.46 3.66 -5.72
N GLY A 341 -1.31 3.88 -5.11
CA GLY A 341 -0.84 3.43 -3.81
C GLY A 341 0.63 3.05 -3.90
N ASP A 342 0.98 2.20 -4.85
CA ASP A 342 2.30 1.60 -4.98
C ASP A 342 3.20 2.38 -5.96
N LEU A 343 2.84 2.40 -7.25
CA LEU A 343 3.60 3.13 -8.28
C LEU A 343 3.53 4.64 -7.99
N VAL A 344 2.33 5.18 -7.84
CA VAL A 344 2.07 6.55 -7.38
C VAL A 344 1.52 6.48 -5.96
N THR A 345 2.20 7.12 -5.01
CA THR A 345 1.88 7.05 -3.57
C THR A 345 1.66 8.46 -3.03
N MET A 346 0.69 8.62 -2.11
CA MET A 346 0.52 9.87 -1.38
C MET A 346 1.79 10.23 -0.62
N ALA A 347 2.10 11.53 -0.57
CA ALA A 347 3.26 12.03 0.16
C ALA A 347 3.10 11.88 1.68
N TRP A 348 1.85 11.93 2.17
CA TRP A 348 1.48 11.75 3.56
C TRP A 348 0.04 11.22 3.69
N TRP A 349 -0.29 10.72 4.83
CA TRP A 349 -1.56 10.06 5.17
C TRP A 349 -2.79 10.98 5.13
N ASP A 350 -2.62 12.29 5.08
CA ASP A 350 -3.74 13.24 4.91
C ASP A 350 -4.46 13.09 3.57
N ASN A 351 -3.81 12.47 2.59
CA ASN A 351 -4.34 12.13 1.28
C ASN A 351 -4.65 10.65 1.07
N ILE A 352 -4.83 9.88 2.16
CA ILE A 352 -5.17 8.44 2.08
C ILE A 352 -6.44 8.17 1.25
N TRP A 353 -7.36 9.11 1.16
CA TRP A 353 -8.56 9.00 0.33
C TRP A 353 -8.26 8.89 -1.17
N LEU A 354 -7.14 9.46 -1.66
CA LEU A 354 -6.70 9.29 -3.05
C LEU A 354 -6.19 7.88 -3.31
N ASN A 355 -5.70 7.19 -2.29
CA ASN A 355 -5.38 5.77 -2.35
C ASN A 355 -6.67 4.93 -2.34
N GLU A 356 -7.40 4.97 -1.26
CA GLU A 356 -8.53 4.08 -0.97
C GLU A 356 -9.80 4.39 -1.76
N GLY A 357 -10.13 5.69 -1.88
CA GLY A 357 -11.26 6.13 -2.68
C GLY A 357 -11.07 5.85 -4.17
N PHE A 358 -9.82 5.97 -4.66
CA PHE A 358 -9.48 5.64 -6.04
C PHE A 358 -9.58 4.13 -6.30
N ALA A 359 -9.03 3.29 -5.43
CA ALA A 359 -9.13 1.85 -5.54
C ALA A 359 -10.59 1.38 -5.46
N SER A 360 -11.38 1.95 -4.55
CA SER A 360 -12.82 1.68 -4.44
C SER A 360 -13.59 2.08 -5.70
N TRP A 361 -13.26 3.20 -6.32
CA TRP A 361 -13.85 3.62 -7.58
C TRP A 361 -13.45 2.68 -8.72
N MET A 362 -12.17 2.34 -8.84
CA MET A 362 -11.66 1.45 -9.89
C MET A 362 -12.18 0.01 -9.73
N GLN A 363 -12.36 -0.48 -8.50
CA GLN A 363 -13.03 -1.74 -8.20
C GLN A 363 -14.42 -1.79 -8.84
N ALA A 364 -15.23 -0.75 -8.63
CA ALA A 364 -16.58 -0.69 -9.17
C ALA A 364 -16.58 -0.54 -10.70
N LYS A 365 -15.62 0.24 -11.25
CA LYS A 365 -15.46 0.44 -12.69
C LYS A 365 -15.03 -0.85 -13.39
N ALA A 366 -14.08 -1.58 -12.85
CA ALA A 366 -13.66 -2.88 -13.38
C ALA A 366 -14.79 -3.91 -13.31
N ALA A 367 -15.54 -3.95 -12.20
CA ALA A 367 -16.69 -4.84 -12.07
C ALA A 367 -17.78 -4.54 -13.10
N GLU A 368 -18.08 -3.25 -13.36
CA GLU A 368 -19.06 -2.88 -14.39
C GLU A 368 -18.58 -3.21 -15.80
N ALA A 369 -17.28 -3.09 -16.07
CA ALA A 369 -16.71 -3.36 -17.39
C ALA A 369 -16.62 -4.86 -17.69
N LEU A 370 -16.21 -5.69 -16.72
CA LEU A 370 -15.99 -7.12 -16.90
C LEU A 370 -17.24 -7.97 -16.58
N HIS A 371 -18.15 -7.44 -15.77
CA HIS A 371 -19.37 -8.09 -15.30
C HIS A 371 -20.56 -7.13 -15.28
N PRO A 372 -20.99 -6.59 -16.44
CA PRO A 372 -22.10 -5.62 -16.51
C PRO A 372 -23.42 -6.16 -15.95
N GLU A 373 -23.60 -7.49 -15.99
CA GLU A 373 -24.76 -8.17 -15.40
C GLU A 373 -24.88 -7.98 -13.88
N TRP A 374 -23.80 -7.57 -13.20
CA TRP A 374 -23.85 -7.31 -11.76
C TRP A 374 -24.43 -5.94 -11.41
N GLN A 375 -24.56 -5.04 -12.39
CA GLN A 375 -25.09 -3.68 -12.19
C GLN A 375 -24.44 -3.01 -10.97
N THR A 376 -23.12 -3.01 -10.94
CA THR A 376 -22.31 -2.67 -9.73
C THR A 376 -22.63 -1.28 -9.21
N TRP A 377 -22.75 -0.29 -10.09
CA TRP A 377 -23.08 1.08 -9.69
C TRP A 377 -24.46 1.22 -9.07
N LEU A 378 -25.44 0.47 -9.53
CA LEU A 378 -26.78 0.45 -8.95
C LEU A 378 -26.76 -0.19 -7.56
N ASN A 379 -26.07 -1.33 -7.43
CA ASN A 379 -26.01 -2.10 -6.19
C ASN A 379 -25.07 -1.48 -5.13
N SER A 380 -24.14 -0.58 -5.50
CA SER A 380 -23.27 0.14 -4.58
C SER A 380 -23.95 1.35 -3.89
N SER A 381 -25.23 1.62 -4.19
CA SER A 381 -25.96 2.75 -3.58
C SER A 381 -25.98 2.70 -2.04
N GLY A 382 -26.05 1.52 -1.45
CA GLY A 382 -26.00 1.33 0.01
C GLY A 382 -24.67 1.75 0.63
N PHE A 383 -23.55 1.52 -0.05
CA PHE A 383 -22.21 1.93 0.39
C PHE A 383 -22.10 3.47 0.45
N LYS A 384 -22.55 4.14 -0.61
CA LYS A 384 -22.65 5.60 -0.64
C LYS A 384 -23.59 6.14 0.45
N GLN A 385 -24.76 5.51 0.65
CA GLN A 385 -25.71 5.95 1.67
C GLN A 385 -25.12 5.82 3.09
N ALA A 386 -24.34 4.79 3.39
CA ALA A 386 -23.66 4.64 4.66
C ALA A 386 -22.69 5.80 4.91
N ALA A 387 -21.88 6.17 3.91
CA ALA A 387 -21.00 7.32 4.00
C ALA A 387 -21.76 8.65 4.18
N MET A 388 -22.87 8.86 3.47
CA MET A 388 -23.70 10.05 3.65
C MET A 388 -24.28 10.16 5.06
N ASN A 389 -24.69 9.03 5.67
CA ASN A 389 -25.18 8.97 7.04
C ASN A 389 -24.11 9.32 8.08
N GLU A 390 -22.87 8.93 7.81
CA GLU A 390 -21.71 9.28 8.65
C GLU A 390 -21.33 10.75 8.44
N ASP A 391 -21.27 11.20 7.21
CA ASP A 391 -20.91 12.57 6.84
C ASP A 391 -21.91 13.63 7.33
N ALA A 392 -23.17 13.24 7.57
CA ALA A 392 -24.19 14.10 8.16
C ALA A 392 -24.02 14.33 9.67
N ARG A 393 -23.13 13.62 10.34
CA ARG A 393 -22.93 13.75 11.79
C ARG A 393 -21.99 14.91 12.12
N ARG A 394 -22.14 15.46 13.33
CA ARG A 394 -21.22 16.50 13.83
C ARG A 394 -19.77 15.99 14.04
N THR A 395 -19.60 14.69 14.16
CA THR A 395 -18.31 14.02 14.33
C THR A 395 -17.63 13.65 13.03
N THR A 396 -18.20 14.03 11.88
CA THR A 396 -17.58 13.81 10.58
C THR A 396 -16.30 14.65 10.40
N HIS A 397 -15.52 14.31 9.41
CA HIS A 397 -14.32 15.05 9.02
C HIS A 397 -14.32 15.30 7.49
N PRO A 398 -13.55 16.28 6.99
CA PRO A 398 -13.36 16.46 5.57
C PRO A 398 -12.66 15.24 4.95
N ILE A 399 -12.85 15.03 3.64
CA ILE A 399 -12.24 13.90 2.92
C ILE A 399 -10.72 13.92 3.02
N GLN A 400 -10.11 15.10 2.92
CA GLN A 400 -8.72 15.37 3.26
C GLN A 400 -8.67 15.97 4.66
N GLN A 401 -8.02 15.30 5.59
CA GLN A 401 -7.93 15.74 6.97
C GLN A 401 -6.48 15.77 7.44
N PRO A 402 -6.10 16.72 8.31
CA PRO A 402 -4.77 16.75 8.88
C PRO A 402 -4.48 15.47 9.68
N ILE A 403 -3.41 14.77 9.33
CA ILE A 403 -2.94 13.56 10.03
C ILE A 403 -1.67 13.89 10.78
N ALA A 404 -1.76 13.97 12.10
CA ALA A 404 -0.65 14.36 12.95
C ALA A 404 0.37 13.23 13.20
N ASN A 405 -0.08 11.98 13.10
CA ASN A 405 0.74 10.79 13.34
C ASN A 405 0.06 9.52 12.80
N GLU A 406 0.75 8.41 12.86
CA GLU A 406 0.32 7.13 12.31
C GLU A 406 -0.92 6.55 13.01
N SER A 407 -1.09 6.83 14.31
CA SER A 407 -2.32 6.44 15.01
C SER A 407 -3.54 7.19 14.49
N ALA A 408 -3.38 8.48 14.15
CA ALA A 408 -4.41 9.26 13.48
C ALA A 408 -4.65 8.76 12.05
N ALA A 409 -3.59 8.33 11.34
CA ALA A 409 -3.73 7.70 10.03
C ALA A 409 -4.59 6.44 10.08
N LEU A 410 -4.38 5.57 11.09
CA LEU A 410 -5.20 4.36 11.26
C LEU A 410 -6.69 4.68 11.45
N ALA A 411 -7.02 5.80 12.10
CA ALA A 411 -8.40 6.24 12.28
C ALA A 411 -9.04 6.83 11.00
N ALA A 412 -8.23 7.13 9.98
CA ALA A 412 -8.71 7.67 8.71
C ALA A 412 -9.19 6.58 7.72
N PHE A 413 -9.03 5.29 8.04
CA PHE A 413 -9.57 4.18 7.24
C PHE A 413 -11.05 3.97 7.59
N ASP A 414 -11.91 4.82 7.06
CA ASP A 414 -13.35 4.87 7.36
C ASP A 414 -14.21 5.07 6.10
N SER A 415 -15.53 5.15 6.25
CA SER A 415 -16.44 5.30 5.11
C SER A 415 -16.30 6.63 4.37
N ILE A 416 -15.73 7.66 5.00
CA ILE A 416 -15.44 8.94 4.34
C ILE A 416 -14.30 8.75 3.34
N THR A 417 -13.22 8.12 3.77
CA THR A 417 -12.07 7.82 2.91
C THR A 417 -12.45 6.91 1.74
N TYR A 418 -13.15 5.80 1.99
CA TYR A 418 -13.50 4.82 0.96
C TYR A 418 -14.72 5.23 0.13
N ALA A 419 -15.88 5.38 0.75
CA ALA A 419 -17.15 5.49 0.03
C ALA A 419 -17.45 6.91 -0.44
N LYS A 420 -17.17 7.95 0.37
CA LYS A 420 -17.25 9.34 -0.07
C LYS A 420 -16.15 9.61 -1.11
N GLY A 421 -14.92 9.12 -0.89
CA GLY A 421 -13.81 9.18 -1.85
C GLY A 421 -14.22 8.62 -3.20
N GLN A 422 -14.73 7.38 -3.26
CA GLN A 422 -15.28 6.75 -4.45
C GLN A 422 -16.35 7.62 -5.15
N ALA A 423 -17.29 8.15 -4.35
CA ALA A 423 -18.42 8.94 -4.89
C ALA A 423 -17.95 10.25 -5.52
N ILE A 424 -16.98 10.93 -4.92
CA ILE A 424 -16.38 12.16 -5.44
C ILE A 424 -15.62 11.91 -6.73
N ILE A 425 -14.77 10.87 -6.78
CA ILE A 425 -14.04 10.49 -7.99
C ILE A 425 -15.02 10.18 -9.14
N ARG A 426 -16.07 9.40 -8.86
CA ARG A 426 -17.11 9.11 -9.84
C ARG A 426 -17.87 10.36 -10.30
N MET A 427 -18.13 11.29 -9.39
CA MET A 427 -18.77 12.57 -9.74
C MET A 427 -17.91 13.37 -10.72
N VAL A 428 -16.61 13.46 -10.49
CA VAL A 428 -15.65 14.14 -11.37
C VAL A 428 -15.57 13.44 -12.73
N GLU A 429 -15.48 12.11 -12.74
CA GLU A 429 -15.51 11.30 -13.97
C GLU A 429 -16.78 11.59 -14.80
N ASN A 430 -17.97 11.54 -14.17
CA ASN A 430 -19.23 11.79 -14.86
C ASN A 430 -19.33 13.23 -15.38
N TYR A 431 -18.72 14.20 -14.68
CA TYR A 431 -18.71 15.60 -15.12
C TYR A 431 -17.79 15.84 -16.32
N LEU A 432 -16.60 15.23 -16.33
CA LEU A 432 -15.61 15.38 -17.40
C LEU A 432 -15.90 14.47 -18.60
N GLY A 433 -16.58 13.37 -18.38
CA GLY A 433 -16.71 12.26 -19.32
C GLY A 433 -15.55 11.26 -19.20
N ASP A 434 -15.83 10.00 -19.54
CA ASP A 434 -14.93 8.85 -19.34
C ASP A 434 -13.57 9.04 -20.04
N ASP A 435 -13.58 9.47 -21.30
CA ASP A 435 -12.37 9.64 -22.11
C ASP A 435 -11.46 10.75 -21.56
N ALA A 436 -12.04 11.90 -21.19
CA ALA A 436 -11.27 13.02 -20.64
C ALA A 436 -10.69 12.68 -19.25
N PHE A 437 -11.48 12.02 -18.41
CA PHE A 437 -11.04 11.60 -17.08
C PHE A 437 -9.90 10.55 -17.20
N ARG A 438 -10.07 9.54 -18.06
CA ARG A 438 -9.05 8.53 -18.34
C ARG A 438 -7.77 9.15 -18.91
N ALA A 439 -7.87 10.13 -19.80
CA ALA A 439 -6.74 10.86 -20.34
C ALA A 439 -5.98 11.62 -19.23
N GLY A 440 -6.71 12.26 -18.31
CA GLY A 440 -6.14 12.93 -17.15
C GLY A 440 -5.36 11.99 -16.21
N ILE A 441 -5.90 10.79 -15.94
CA ILE A 441 -5.20 9.76 -15.14
C ILE A 441 -3.91 9.28 -15.81
N ARG A 442 -3.89 9.20 -17.15
CA ARG A 442 -2.73 8.77 -17.93
C ARG A 442 -1.69 9.86 -18.14
N TRP A 443 -2.04 11.10 -17.83
CA TRP A 443 -1.14 12.24 -18.03
C TRP A 443 0.05 12.13 -17.05
N ARG A 444 1.29 12.31 -17.57
CA ARG A 444 2.56 12.14 -16.85
C ARG A 444 3.19 13.49 -16.58
#